data_6fe02a5ef002ed1c29a091453a51596e
#
_entry.id   6fe02a5ef002ed1c29a091453a51596e
#
_cell.length_a   1.000
_cell.length_b   1.000
_cell.length_c   1.000
_cell.angle_alpha   90.00
_cell.angle_beta   90.00
_cell.angle_gamma   90.00
#
_symmetry.space_group_name_H-M   'P 1'
#
loop_
_entity.id
_entity.type
_entity.pdbx_description
1 polymer ?
#
loop_
_entity_poly.entity_id
_entity_poly.type
_entity_poly.pdbx_seq_one_letter_code
_entity_poly.pdbx_strand_id
1 'polypeptide(L)'
;MAYVGSQPIYILSEGSRRTSGRDAQSTNIAAGRAVAAAVRTTLGPKGMDKMLVDRSGTVVITNDGVTILDEMDVEHPAAQMIVEVARTQDEETGDGTTTAVVLAGELLARAEDLLENDVHPTVVANGYRFAAAEARAILE
;
A
#
# COMPACT_ATOMS: atom_id res chain seq x y z
N MET A 1 36.84 3.56 -41.96
CA MET A 1 35.50 3.62 -41.29
C MET A 1 35.66 2.97 -39.93
N ALA A 2 35.67 3.79 -38.88
CA ALA A 2 35.82 3.29 -37.51
C ALA A 2 34.40 2.99 -36.97
N TYR A 3 34.09 1.74 -36.71
CA TYR A 3 32.92 1.35 -35.93
C TYR A 3 33.22 1.64 -34.46
N VAL A 4 32.66 2.68 -33.93
CA VAL A 4 32.53 2.86 -32.48
C VAL A 4 31.28 2.06 -32.09
N GLY A 5 31.50 0.86 -31.58
CA GLY A 5 30.43 0.06 -30.98
C GLY A 5 29.86 0.79 -29.77
N SER A 6 28.65 1.32 -29.90
CA SER A 6 27.88 1.81 -28.78
C SER A 6 27.48 0.62 -27.92
N GLN A 7 28.22 0.34 -26.85
CA GLN A 7 27.71 -0.54 -25.80
C GLN A 7 26.47 0.12 -25.20
N PRO A 8 25.36 -0.62 -25.03
CA PRO A 8 24.19 -0.07 -24.36
C PRO A 8 24.58 0.30 -22.93
N ILE A 9 24.38 1.57 -22.57
CA ILE A 9 24.59 2.01 -21.19
C ILE A 9 23.41 1.47 -20.38
N TYR A 10 23.65 0.43 -19.59
CA TYR A 10 22.66 -0.07 -18.63
C TYR A 10 22.62 0.89 -17.43
N ILE A 11 21.60 1.75 -17.39
CA ILE A 11 21.34 2.67 -16.26
C ILE A 11 20.73 1.93 -15.08
N LEU A 12 20.16 0.76 -15.31
CA LEU A 12 19.52 -0.09 -14.30
C LEU A 12 20.34 -1.39 -14.13
N SER A 13 20.41 -1.89 -12.91
CA SER A 13 21.05 -3.18 -12.62
C SER A 13 20.30 -4.34 -13.30
N GLU A 14 21.04 -5.43 -13.62
CA GLU A 14 20.41 -6.66 -14.12
C GLU A 14 19.32 -7.13 -13.16
N GLY A 15 18.14 -7.48 -13.72
CA GLY A 15 16.98 -7.90 -12.93
C GLY A 15 16.01 -6.78 -12.55
N SER A 16 16.35 -5.51 -12.81
CA SER A 16 15.43 -4.40 -12.57
C SER A 16 14.19 -4.50 -13.47
N ARG A 17 13.01 -4.43 -12.87
CA ARG A 17 11.73 -4.35 -13.59
C ARG A 17 11.31 -2.88 -13.72
N ARG A 18 10.87 -2.51 -14.91
CA ARG A 18 10.27 -1.20 -15.16
C ARG A 18 8.83 -1.39 -15.64
N THR A 19 7.90 -0.85 -14.89
CA THR A 19 6.49 -0.74 -15.28
C THR A 19 6.15 0.75 -15.45
N SER A 20 5.31 1.11 -16.41
CA SER A 20 4.97 2.52 -16.69
C SER A 20 3.52 2.66 -17.13
N GLY A 21 3.00 3.89 -17.05
CA GLY A 21 1.64 4.20 -17.48
C GLY A 21 0.57 3.56 -16.61
N ARG A 22 -0.54 3.19 -17.21
CA ARG A 22 -1.70 2.59 -16.53
C ARG A 22 -1.38 1.27 -15.85
N ASP A 23 -0.53 0.44 -16.44
CA ASP A 23 -0.14 -0.84 -15.84
C ASP A 23 0.59 -0.63 -14.50
N ALA A 24 1.45 0.39 -14.42
CA ALA A 24 2.12 0.72 -13.16
C ALA A 24 1.12 1.21 -12.11
N GLN A 25 0.15 2.04 -12.49
CA GLN A 25 -0.89 2.54 -11.59
C GLN A 25 -1.75 1.40 -11.04
N SER A 26 -2.28 0.54 -11.91
CA SER A 26 -3.12 -0.59 -11.53
C SER A 26 -2.35 -1.58 -10.65
N THR A 27 -1.10 -1.91 -10.99
CA THR A 27 -0.25 -2.81 -10.18
C THR A 27 0.01 -2.22 -8.79
N ASN A 28 0.31 -0.93 -8.69
CA ASN A 28 0.55 -0.26 -7.40
C ASN A 28 -0.71 -0.24 -6.53
N ILE A 29 -1.87 0.06 -7.12
CA ILE A 29 -3.14 0.05 -6.42
C ILE A 29 -3.49 -1.37 -5.95
N ALA A 30 -3.35 -2.36 -6.82
CA ALA A 30 -3.61 -3.75 -6.48
C ALA A 30 -2.73 -4.23 -5.31
N ALA A 31 -1.44 -3.87 -5.30
CA ALA A 31 -0.52 -4.19 -4.21
C ALA A 31 -0.94 -3.55 -2.88
N GLY A 32 -1.31 -2.26 -2.87
CA GLY A 32 -1.80 -1.58 -1.67
C GLY A 32 -3.11 -2.16 -1.15
N ARG A 33 -4.04 -2.49 -2.04
CA ARG A 33 -5.31 -3.14 -1.70
C ARG A 33 -5.11 -4.55 -1.12
N ALA A 34 -4.13 -5.30 -1.63
CA ALA A 34 -3.82 -6.62 -1.10
C ALA A 34 -3.36 -6.57 0.37
N VAL A 35 -2.54 -5.58 0.73
CA VAL A 35 -2.14 -5.33 2.13
C VAL A 35 -3.35 -5.02 3.01
N ALA A 36 -4.22 -4.12 2.56
CA ALA A 36 -5.44 -3.78 3.31
C ALA A 36 -6.38 -4.98 3.49
N ALA A 37 -6.51 -5.82 2.46
CA ALA A 37 -7.31 -7.04 2.52
C ALA A 37 -6.74 -8.05 3.54
N ALA A 38 -5.43 -8.12 3.70
CA ALA A 38 -4.78 -9.02 4.65
C ALA A 38 -5.17 -8.71 6.11
N VAL A 39 -5.36 -7.43 6.47
CA VAL A 39 -5.70 -7.03 7.85
C VAL A 39 -7.20 -6.79 8.06
N ARG A 40 -7.99 -6.66 7.00
CA ARG A 40 -9.42 -6.28 7.07
C ARG A 40 -10.24 -7.17 7.99
N THR A 41 -9.97 -8.47 8.00
CA THR A 41 -10.75 -9.45 8.77
C THR A 41 -10.49 -9.42 10.27
N THR A 42 -9.49 -8.65 10.72
CA THR A 42 -9.24 -8.42 12.15
C THR A 42 -9.99 -7.21 12.71
N LEU A 43 -10.59 -6.38 11.85
CA LEU A 43 -11.24 -5.13 12.23
C LEU A 43 -12.63 -5.37 12.84
N GLY A 44 -12.87 -4.69 13.95
CA GLY A 44 -14.19 -4.55 14.56
C GLY A 44 -14.58 -5.69 15.52
N PRO A 45 -15.81 -5.68 16.07
CA PRO A 45 -16.23 -6.57 17.15
C PRO A 45 -16.37 -8.05 16.73
N LYS A 46 -16.36 -8.33 15.43
CA LYS A 46 -16.32 -9.67 14.86
C LYS A 46 -14.98 -9.98 14.21
N GLY A 47 -13.98 -9.17 14.49
CA GLY A 47 -12.61 -9.39 14.01
C GLY A 47 -12.06 -10.72 14.51
N MET A 48 -11.30 -11.39 13.66
CA MET A 48 -10.65 -12.66 13.98
C MET A 48 -9.14 -12.47 14.04
N ASP A 49 -8.49 -13.18 14.95
CA ASP A 49 -7.05 -13.23 15.00
C ASP A 49 -6.47 -13.88 13.75
N LYS A 50 -5.29 -13.45 13.36
CA LYS A 50 -4.48 -14.06 12.31
C LYS A 50 -3.43 -14.96 12.91
N MET A 51 -3.23 -16.12 12.30
CA MET A 51 -2.10 -16.98 12.57
C MET A 51 -1.09 -16.80 11.43
N LEU A 52 0.09 -16.33 11.78
CA LEU A 52 1.21 -16.15 10.88
C LEU A 52 2.28 -17.18 11.21
N VAL A 53 2.83 -17.82 10.20
CA VAL A 53 3.88 -18.84 10.37
C VAL A 53 5.04 -18.43 9.47
N ASP A 54 6.18 -18.16 10.05
CA ASP A 54 7.39 -17.82 9.33
C ASP A 54 8.08 -19.04 8.69
N ARG A 55 9.14 -18.79 7.93
CA ARG A 55 9.93 -19.87 7.28
C ARG A 55 10.64 -20.79 8.28
N SER A 56 10.84 -20.35 9.53
CA SER A 56 11.46 -21.12 10.60
C SER A 56 10.45 -21.98 11.37
N GLY A 57 9.16 -21.79 11.13
CA GLY A 57 8.06 -22.46 11.82
C GLY A 57 7.61 -21.72 13.08
N THR A 58 8.07 -20.48 13.32
CA THR A 58 7.58 -19.65 14.42
C THR A 58 6.15 -19.23 14.14
N VAL A 59 5.29 -19.35 15.14
CA VAL A 59 3.87 -19.03 15.03
C VAL A 59 3.57 -17.76 15.83
N VAL A 60 3.00 -16.75 15.16
CA VAL A 60 2.47 -15.53 15.78
C VAL A 60 0.97 -15.49 15.59
N ILE A 61 0.21 -15.30 16.68
CA ILE A 61 -1.25 -15.14 16.64
C ILE A 61 -1.58 -13.75 17.15
N THR A 62 -2.18 -12.93 16.29
CA THR A 62 -2.48 -11.52 16.60
C THR A 62 -3.67 -11.02 15.79
N ASN A 63 -4.34 -9.98 16.28
CA ASN A 63 -5.32 -9.20 15.54
C ASN A 63 -4.85 -7.76 15.30
N ASP A 64 -3.68 -7.40 15.79
CA ASP A 64 -3.11 -6.08 15.61
C ASP A 64 -2.58 -5.90 14.18
N GLY A 65 -3.02 -4.79 13.53
CA GLY A 65 -2.70 -4.54 12.13
C GLY A 65 -1.21 -4.34 11.87
N VAL A 66 -0.51 -3.59 12.71
CA VAL A 66 0.93 -3.35 12.53
C VAL A 66 1.74 -4.62 12.71
N THR A 67 1.45 -5.40 13.74
CA THR A 67 2.11 -6.69 13.99
C THR A 67 1.92 -7.66 12.82
N ILE A 68 0.69 -7.75 12.27
CA ILE A 68 0.43 -8.59 11.09
C ILE A 68 1.29 -8.16 9.91
N LEU A 69 1.36 -6.85 9.65
CA LEU A 69 2.07 -6.31 8.50
C LEU A 69 3.59 -6.40 8.63
N ASP A 70 4.12 -6.31 9.85
CA ASP A 70 5.55 -6.47 10.11
C ASP A 70 6.01 -7.91 9.95
N GLU A 71 5.17 -8.89 10.28
CA GLU A 71 5.44 -10.32 10.08
C GLU A 71 5.25 -10.76 8.63
N MET A 72 4.63 -9.93 7.78
CA MET A 72 4.48 -10.20 6.36
C MET A 72 5.73 -9.76 5.59
N ASP A 73 6.28 -10.66 4.77
CA ASP A 73 7.38 -10.35 3.85
C ASP A 73 6.85 -9.57 2.62
N VAL A 74 6.71 -8.26 2.78
CA VAL A 74 6.13 -7.38 1.76
C VAL A 74 7.24 -6.79 0.88
N GLU A 75 7.40 -7.33 -0.33
CA GLU A 75 8.44 -6.89 -1.27
C GLU A 75 8.02 -5.71 -2.16
N HIS A 76 6.73 -5.57 -2.48
CA HIS A 76 6.26 -4.57 -3.45
C HIS A 76 6.32 -3.15 -2.86
N PRO A 77 6.99 -2.17 -3.52
CA PRO A 77 7.19 -0.83 -2.96
C PRO A 77 5.89 -0.09 -2.58
N ALA A 78 4.85 -0.19 -3.41
CA ALA A 78 3.57 0.44 -3.10
C ALA A 78 2.87 -0.23 -1.91
N ALA A 79 3.04 -1.54 -1.72
CA ALA A 79 2.55 -2.24 -0.55
C ALA A 79 3.31 -1.84 0.72
N GLN A 80 4.63 -1.66 0.63
CA GLN A 80 5.45 -1.14 1.74
C GLN A 80 5.01 0.25 2.20
N MET A 81 4.56 1.12 1.28
CA MET A 81 3.99 2.42 1.66
C MET A 81 2.72 2.28 2.52
N ILE A 82 1.91 1.26 2.29
CA ILE A 82 0.72 0.99 3.14
C ILE A 82 1.12 0.43 4.51
N VAL A 83 2.16 -0.40 4.56
CA VAL A 83 2.75 -0.84 5.85
C VAL A 83 3.26 0.35 6.65
N GLU A 84 3.91 1.31 5.99
CA GLU A 84 4.40 2.53 6.63
C GLU A 84 3.27 3.40 7.19
N VAL A 85 2.09 3.43 6.55
CA VAL A 85 0.89 4.08 7.13
C VAL A 85 0.51 3.45 8.47
N ALA A 86 0.56 2.11 8.57
CA ALA A 86 0.26 1.42 9.82
C ALA A 86 1.29 1.76 10.92
N ARG A 87 2.57 1.75 10.59
CA ARG A 87 3.66 2.08 11.52
C ARG A 87 3.55 3.51 12.03
N THR A 88 3.36 4.47 11.13
CA THR A 88 3.19 5.88 11.52
C THR A 88 1.99 6.05 12.44
N GLN A 89 0.87 5.38 12.15
CA GLN A 89 -0.32 5.43 13.01
C GLN A 89 -0.03 4.85 14.40
N ASP A 90 0.72 3.75 14.47
CA ASP A 90 1.11 3.14 15.74
C ASP A 90 2.07 4.04 16.56
N GLU A 91 3.09 4.58 15.91
CA GLU A 91 4.06 5.48 16.54
C GLU A 91 3.42 6.76 17.09
N GLU A 92 2.46 7.34 16.38
CA GLU A 92 1.82 8.59 16.78
C GLU A 92 0.70 8.42 17.81
N THR A 93 -0.05 7.33 17.74
CA THR A 93 -1.26 7.16 18.56
C THR A 93 -1.34 5.83 19.32
N GLY A 94 -0.61 4.80 18.91
CA GLY A 94 -0.66 3.46 19.48
C GLY A 94 -1.99 2.72 19.26
N ASP A 95 -2.84 3.21 18.35
CA ASP A 95 -4.15 2.62 18.08
C ASP A 95 -4.64 2.97 16.67
N GLY A 96 -5.63 2.21 16.16
CA GLY A 96 -6.27 2.47 14.89
C GLY A 96 -5.47 2.05 13.65
N THR A 97 -4.41 1.29 13.79
CA THR A 97 -3.52 0.82 12.71
C THR A 97 -4.28 0.08 11.63
N THR A 98 -5.11 -0.90 12.01
CA THR A 98 -5.96 -1.66 11.07
C THR A 98 -6.96 -0.75 10.36
N THR A 99 -7.57 0.20 11.07
CA THR A 99 -8.52 1.16 10.49
C THR A 99 -7.86 2.04 9.44
N ALA A 100 -6.68 2.58 9.72
CA ALA A 100 -5.92 3.41 8.79
C ALA A 100 -5.58 2.66 7.49
N VAL A 101 -5.10 1.43 7.61
CA VAL A 101 -4.76 0.57 6.47
C VAL A 101 -5.99 0.19 5.64
N VAL A 102 -7.07 -0.20 6.29
CA VAL A 102 -8.33 -0.55 5.60
C VAL A 102 -8.91 0.67 4.88
N LEU A 103 -8.88 1.85 5.51
CA LEU A 103 -9.31 3.10 4.88
C LEU A 103 -8.45 3.43 3.66
N ALA A 104 -7.12 3.32 3.77
CA ALA A 104 -6.21 3.53 2.64
C ALA A 104 -6.53 2.57 1.48
N GLY A 105 -6.78 1.29 1.77
CA GLY A 105 -7.16 0.30 0.76
C GLY A 105 -8.48 0.61 0.05
N GLU A 106 -9.50 1.09 0.80
CA GLU A 106 -10.78 1.52 0.22
C GLU A 106 -10.65 2.78 -0.63
N LEU A 107 -9.85 3.75 -0.20
CA LEU A 107 -9.55 4.95 -0.99
C LEU A 107 -8.84 4.58 -2.30
N LEU A 108 -7.88 3.65 -2.26
CA LEU A 108 -7.21 3.14 -3.45
C LEU A 108 -8.19 2.42 -4.40
N ALA A 109 -9.13 1.62 -3.88
CA ALA A 109 -10.16 0.99 -4.71
C ALA A 109 -11.03 2.03 -5.43
N ARG A 110 -11.46 3.08 -4.73
CA ARG A 110 -12.23 4.16 -5.35
C ARG A 110 -11.42 5.00 -6.34
N ALA A 111 -10.11 5.17 -6.07
CA ALA A 111 -9.21 5.81 -7.02
C ALA A 111 -9.11 5.00 -8.32
N GLU A 112 -9.02 3.67 -8.23
CA GLU A 112 -8.99 2.78 -9.40
C GLU A 112 -10.21 2.96 -10.28
N ASP A 113 -11.42 2.95 -9.70
CA ASP A 113 -12.68 3.20 -10.42
C ASP A 113 -12.66 4.54 -11.17
N LEU A 114 -12.10 5.60 -10.56
CA LEU A 114 -11.99 6.92 -11.19
C LEU A 114 -10.98 6.95 -12.33
N LEU A 115 -9.83 6.28 -12.15
CA LEU A 115 -8.78 6.17 -13.19
C LEU A 115 -9.26 5.36 -14.39
N GLU A 116 -10.06 4.32 -14.18
CA GLU A 116 -10.70 3.55 -15.24
C GLU A 116 -11.69 4.40 -16.05
N ASN A 117 -12.33 5.38 -15.41
CA ASN A 117 -13.20 6.37 -16.05
C ASN A 117 -12.44 7.61 -16.59
N ASP A 118 -11.14 7.47 -16.85
CA ASP A 118 -10.26 8.50 -17.43
C ASP A 118 -10.09 9.77 -16.59
N VAL A 119 -10.40 9.74 -15.30
CA VAL A 119 -10.07 10.83 -14.39
C VAL A 119 -8.57 10.86 -14.16
N HIS A 120 -7.93 12.02 -14.36
CA HIS A 120 -6.47 12.12 -14.23
C HIS A 120 -6.02 11.90 -12.77
N PRO A 121 -4.94 11.13 -12.50
CA PRO A 121 -4.47 10.80 -11.15
C PRO A 121 -4.26 12.00 -10.23
N THR A 122 -3.78 13.12 -10.77
CA THR A 122 -3.58 14.35 -9.99
C THR A 122 -4.90 14.97 -9.51
N VAL A 123 -5.98 14.81 -10.28
CA VAL A 123 -7.32 15.28 -9.89
C VAL A 123 -7.82 14.46 -8.72
N VAL A 124 -7.67 13.13 -8.78
CA VAL A 124 -8.04 12.21 -7.68
C VAL A 124 -7.23 12.56 -6.43
N ALA A 125 -5.91 12.69 -6.54
CA ALA A 125 -5.04 13.04 -5.41
C ALA A 125 -5.39 14.39 -4.77
N ASN A 126 -5.71 15.41 -5.57
CA ASN A 126 -6.12 16.71 -5.08
C ASN A 126 -7.50 16.65 -4.40
N GLY A 127 -8.44 15.86 -4.95
CA GLY A 127 -9.74 15.61 -4.32
C GLY A 127 -9.58 14.98 -2.94
N TYR A 128 -8.72 14.00 -2.79
CA TYR A 128 -8.44 13.37 -1.49
C TYR A 128 -7.79 14.32 -0.49
N ARG A 129 -6.84 15.16 -0.92
CA ARG A 129 -6.24 16.17 -0.05
C ARG A 129 -7.27 17.18 0.45
N PHE A 130 -8.15 17.64 -0.44
CA PHE A 130 -9.22 18.55 -0.07
C PHE A 130 -10.19 17.90 0.92
N ALA A 131 -10.65 16.68 0.64
CA ALA A 131 -11.55 15.95 1.53
C ALA A 131 -10.92 15.67 2.91
N ALA A 132 -9.61 15.35 2.95
CA ALA A 132 -8.89 15.16 4.21
C ALA A 132 -8.83 16.44 5.04
N ALA A 133 -8.59 17.60 4.40
CA ALA A 133 -8.58 18.89 5.09
C ALA A 133 -9.95 19.25 5.68
N GLU A 134 -11.03 19.04 4.90
CA GLU A 134 -12.40 19.25 5.37
C GLU A 134 -12.80 18.30 6.50
N ALA A 135 -12.46 17.00 6.37
CA ALA A 135 -12.73 16.03 7.43
C ALA A 135 -12.04 16.40 8.74
N ARG A 136 -10.77 16.84 8.65
CA ARG A 136 -10.03 17.30 9.82
C ARG A 136 -10.69 18.51 10.49
N ALA A 137 -11.11 19.52 9.72
CA ALA A 137 -11.78 20.71 10.24
C ALA A 137 -13.14 20.41 10.91
N ILE A 138 -13.80 19.31 10.52
CA ILE A 138 -15.05 18.86 11.16
C ILE A 138 -14.78 18.15 12.49
N LEU A 139 -13.64 17.46 12.59
CA LEU A 139 -13.28 16.67 13.78
C LEU A 139 -12.62 17.52 14.89
N GLU A 140 -12.01 18.64 14.55
CA GLU A 140 -11.45 19.65 15.48
C GLU A 140 -12.54 20.59 16.03
#